data_37a5bf030a4f1c23db35c978435f8505
#
_entry.id   37a5bf030a4f1c23db35c978435f8505
#
_cell.length_a   1.000
_cell.length_b   1.000
_cell.length_c   1.000
_cell.angle_alpha   90.00
_cell.angle_beta   90.00
_cell.angle_gamma   90.00
#
_symmetry.space_group_name_H-M   'P 1'
#
loop_
_entity.id
_entity.type
_entity.pdbx_description
1 polymer ?
#
loop_
_entity_poly.entity_id
_entity_poly.type
_entity_poly.pdbx_seq_one_letter_code
_entity_poly.pdbx_strand_id
1 'polypeptide(L)'
;MNPIKGIKYIRTCKGPKTKEQILQEFQKQNSSFPFITLPYEHIIHNITEYLQPNNLLLDPKEKIELSNYSIIIKNPLIAYQNLYFDSDSSKISNEIEFTKKFNCLLICDSTNKKYHQDKLILKQVQHISKINICFGQTLDYQKAKLNLKKYSNDLQYLIVYGNDEEPENEKLIPAYIGEEFIDEEFDFSKEEYKDLCQLYIMIINDLVNKYGIPFYIKLQGKQKYKSSNTIINFFNNIKNINNKTKIVFILSLSDYEENFYKNEIHDLIEIILVNGYSLIISIYECDYSLLDKIKKNIEINKINLIDLYYNNTKALFINSILNEFKKYIKQIMISNNINYRIQLKEYGGFGYNNLFENYYETIIKGLNLDNINDIFCNNLLNLLCYWEPIERFKKSIKMVKCENCGTEKEENDKDLFSKFDKNFCSFKCLKEWLKKNPQ
;
A
#
# COMPACT_ATOMS: atom_id res chain seq x y z
N MET A 1 0.69 21.34 -1.90
CA MET A 1 1.00 22.13 -0.67
C MET A 1 2.35 21.66 -0.16
N ASN A 2 3.26 22.54 0.15
CA ASN A 2 4.55 22.15 0.74
C ASN A 2 4.35 21.75 2.21
N PRO A 3 4.99 20.68 2.70
CA PRO A 3 4.88 20.28 4.08
C PRO A 3 5.51 21.33 5.02
N ILE A 4 4.91 21.53 6.19
CA ILE A 4 5.38 22.46 7.20
C ILE A 4 6.10 21.67 8.30
N LYS A 5 7.29 22.12 8.71
CA LYS A 5 8.07 21.51 9.79
C LYS A 5 7.23 21.44 11.07
N GLY A 6 7.20 20.28 11.71
CA GLY A 6 6.45 20.09 12.96
C GLY A 6 4.99 19.65 12.79
N ILE A 7 4.54 19.41 11.56
CA ILE A 7 3.21 18.85 11.27
C ILE A 7 3.34 17.43 10.68
N LYS A 8 2.44 16.55 11.07
CA LYS A 8 2.36 15.20 10.49
C LYS A 8 1.48 15.18 9.26
N TYR A 9 1.88 14.42 8.26
CA TYR A 9 1.18 14.33 6.98
C TYR A 9 0.99 12.88 6.54
N ILE A 10 -0.02 12.68 5.71
CA ILE A 10 -0.26 11.48 4.91
C ILE A 10 0.11 11.84 3.46
N ARG A 11 0.96 11.04 2.85
CA ARG A 11 1.43 11.25 1.47
C ARG A 11 0.41 10.70 0.49
N THR A 12 -0.22 11.57 -0.29
CA THR A 12 -1.16 11.20 -1.35
C THR A 12 -0.57 11.49 -2.73
N CYS A 13 -1.17 10.94 -3.78
CA CYS A 13 -0.77 11.22 -5.18
C CYS A 13 -0.96 12.69 -5.58
N LYS A 14 -1.58 13.52 -4.75
CA LYS A 14 -1.67 14.99 -4.91
C LYS A 14 -0.81 15.77 -3.91
N GLY A 15 0.09 15.10 -3.24
CA GLY A 15 0.97 15.67 -2.25
C GLY A 15 0.54 15.37 -0.81
N PRO A 16 1.31 15.89 0.17
CA PRO A 16 1.07 15.63 1.58
C PRO A 16 -0.19 16.37 2.08
N LYS A 17 -1.00 15.67 2.88
CA LYS A 17 -2.20 16.20 3.53
C LYS A 17 -2.21 15.85 5.01
N THR A 18 -2.72 16.72 5.86
CA THR A 18 -2.98 16.34 7.26
C THR A 18 -4.19 15.43 7.35
N LYS A 19 -4.32 14.71 8.47
CA LYS A 19 -5.50 13.86 8.73
C LYS A 19 -6.78 14.70 8.70
N GLU A 20 -6.75 15.90 9.27
CA GLU A 20 -7.89 16.82 9.31
C GLU A 20 -8.28 17.29 7.91
N GLN A 21 -7.32 17.59 7.04
CA GLN A 21 -7.58 17.94 5.65
C GLN A 21 -8.27 16.82 4.89
N ILE A 22 -7.82 15.56 5.06
CA ILE A 22 -8.46 14.40 4.43
C ILE A 22 -9.91 14.26 4.91
N LEU A 23 -10.16 14.44 6.20
CA LEU A 23 -11.50 14.33 6.78
C LEU A 23 -12.42 15.49 6.33
N GLN A 24 -11.89 16.71 6.18
CA GLN A 24 -12.65 17.90 5.80
C GLN A 24 -12.98 17.97 4.30
N GLU A 25 -12.11 17.42 3.45
CA GLU A 25 -12.32 17.41 2.00
C GLU A 25 -13.51 16.56 1.57
N PHE A 26 -13.96 15.68 2.43
CA PHE A 26 -15.00 14.72 2.10
C PHE A 26 -16.31 15.03 2.82
N GLN A 27 -17.36 15.37 2.06
CA GLN A 27 -18.72 15.45 2.60
C GLN A 27 -19.31 14.04 2.66
N LYS A 28 -19.76 13.62 3.85
CA LYS A 28 -20.45 12.33 4.01
C LYS A 28 -21.64 12.24 3.06
N GLN A 29 -21.61 11.27 2.16
CA GLN A 29 -22.74 10.97 1.27
C GLN A 29 -23.78 10.08 1.97
N ASN A 30 -23.35 9.29 2.92
CA ASN A 30 -24.21 8.39 3.69
C ASN A 30 -23.96 8.56 5.19
N SER A 31 -24.93 9.15 5.90
CA SER A 31 -24.82 9.36 7.35
C SER A 31 -24.80 8.07 8.17
N SER A 32 -25.32 6.97 7.61
CA SER A 32 -25.36 5.66 8.28
C SER A 32 -24.00 4.94 8.31
N PHE A 33 -23.07 5.33 7.45
CA PHE A 33 -21.73 4.73 7.41
C PHE A 33 -20.70 5.65 8.07
N PRO A 34 -19.70 5.08 8.77
CA PRO A 34 -18.51 5.82 9.18
C PRO A 34 -17.72 6.30 7.96
N PHE A 35 -16.71 7.11 8.17
CA PHE A 35 -15.67 7.27 7.17
C PHE A 35 -14.88 5.96 7.03
N ILE A 36 -14.53 5.61 5.79
CA ILE A 36 -13.78 4.39 5.52
C ILE A 36 -12.48 4.66 4.76
N THR A 37 -11.58 3.73 4.87
CA THR A 37 -10.33 3.65 4.12
C THR A 37 -10.10 2.22 3.65
N LEU A 38 -9.41 2.06 2.52
CA LEU A 38 -8.99 0.76 1.99
C LEU A 38 -7.46 0.66 2.08
N PRO A 39 -6.93 -0.04 3.09
CA PRO A 39 -5.50 -0.04 3.40
C PRO A 39 -4.63 -0.86 2.45
N TYR A 40 -5.22 -1.71 1.60
CA TYR A 40 -4.49 -2.65 0.78
C TYR A 40 -5.30 -3.05 -0.46
N GLU A 41 -5.05 -2.39 -1.59
CA GLU A 41 -5.73 -2.62 -2.86
C GLU A 41 -4.73 -2.59 -4.02
N HIS A 42 -5.15 -3.12 -5.17
CA HIS A 42 -4.46 -2.99 -6.45
C HIS A 42 -5.34 -2.19 -7.41
N ILE A 43 -4.88 -1.01 -7.82
CA ILE A 43 -5.65 -0.11 -8.69
C ILE A 43 -5.27 -0.32 -10.15
N ILE A 44 -3.99 -0.48 -10.42
CA ILE A 44 -3.44 -0.68 -11.76
C ILE A 44 -2.46 -1.82 -11.66
N HIS A 45 -2.79 -2.98 -12.25
CA HIS A 45 -1.84 -4.05 -12.23
C HIS A 45 -1.92 -4.99 -13.45
N ASN A 46 -0.82 -5.66 -13.74
CA ASN A 46 -0.72 -6.64 -14.80
C ASN A 46 0.02 -7.88 -14.27
N ILE A 47 -0.73 -8.97 -14.13
CA ILE A 47 -0.23 -10.27 -13.69
C ILE A 47 -0.36 -11.32 -14.79
N THR A 48 -0.34 -10.90 -16.05
CA THR A 48 -0.47 -11.80 -17.21
C THR A 48 0.67 -12.82 -17.31
N GLU A 49 1.79 -12.60 -16.62
CA GLU A 49 2.86 -13.61 -16.50
C GLU A 49 2.40 -14.91 -15.81
N TYR A 50 1.31 -14.84 -15.04
CA TYR A 50 0.72 -15.99 -14.36
C TYR A 50 -0.39 -16.67 -15.17
N LEU A 51 -0.60 -16.28 -16.44
CA LEU A 51 -1.59 -16.88 -17.30
C LEU A 51 -1.38 -18.41 -17.39
N GLN A 52 -2.43 -19.15 -17.09
CA GLN A 52 -2.48 -20.62 -17.19
C GLN A 52 -3.50 -21.05 -18.26
N PRO A 53 -3.14 -21.04 -19.53
CA PRO A 53 -4.08 -21.27 -20.60
C PRO A 53 -4.61 -22.71 -20.55
N ASN A 54 -5.93 -22.86 -20.73
CA ASN A 54 -6.59 -24.14 -20.89
C ASN A 54 -7.59 -24.06 -22.05
N ASN A 55 -7.10 -24.27 -23.25
CA ASN A 55 -7.89 -24.17 -24.48
C ASN A 55 -9.06 -25.15 -24.57
N LEU A 56 -9.14 -26.16 -23.69
CA LEU A 56 -10.30 -27.06 -23.59
C LEU A 56 -11.48 -26.38 -22.87
N LEU A 57 -11.20 -25.34 -22.05
CA LEU A 57 -12.24 -24.66 -21.29
C LEU A 57 -12.57 -23.28 -21.90
N LEU A 58 -11.55 -22.54 -22.34
CA LEU A 58 -11.68 -21.18 -22.86
C LEU A 58 -10.45 -20.80 -23.70
N ASP A 59 -10.64 -20.09 -24.83
CA ASP A 59 -9.51 -19.42 -25.48
C ASP A 59 -9.02 -18.29 -24.53
N PRO A 60 -7.75 -18.30 -24.13
CA PRO A 60 -7.21 -17.29 -23.22
C PRO A 60 -7.35 -15.85 -23.72
N LYS A 61 -7.52 -15.64 -25.02
CA LYS A 61 -7.69 -14.32 -25.64
C LYS A 61 -9.13 -13.85 -25.71
N GLU A 62 -10.09 -14.70 -25.39
CA GLU A 62 -11.49 -14.30 -25.34
C GLU A 62 -11.72 -13.17 -24.32
N LYS A 63 -12.65 -12.28 -24.67
CA LYS A 63 -13.10 -11.23 -23.75
C LYS A 63 -13.94 -11.84 -22.63
N ILE A 64 -13.95 -11.17 -21.49
CA ILE A 64 -14.85 -11.52 -20.39
C ILE A 64 -16.28 -11.18 -20.82
N GLU A 65 -17.13 -12.19 -20.91
CA GLU A 65 -18.53 -12.07 -21.28
C GLU A 65 -19.39 -12.96 -20.36
N LEU A 66 -20.69 -12.73 -20.34
CA LEU A 66 -21.61 -13.52 -19.50
C LEU A 66 -21.52 -15.02 -19.80
N SER A 67 -21.28 -15.39 -21.07
CA SER A 67 -21.15 -16.77 -21.52
C SER A 67 -19.98 -17.54 -20.91
N ASN A 68 -18.87 -16.88 -20.62
CA ASN A 68 -17.65 -17.47 -20.05
C ASN A 68 -17.38 -17.06 -18.61
N TYR A 69 -18.23 -16.21 -18.04
CA TYR A 69 -18.06 -15.64 -16.70
C TYR A 69 -17.84 -16.71 -15.61
N SER A 70 -18.68 -17.76 -15.60
CA SER A 70 -18.56 -18.83 -14.61
C SER A 70 -17.28 -19.67 -14.75
N ILE A 71 -16.73 -19.77 -15.97
CA ILE A 71 -15.47 -20.45 -16.22
C ILE A 71 -14.31 -19.64 -15.66
N ILE A 72 -14.34 -18.33 -15.90
CA ILE A 72 -13.29 -17.40 -15.44
C ILE A 72 -13.31 -17.26 -13.91
N ILE A 73 -14.47 -17.16 -13.26
CA ILE A 73 -14.54 -17.16 -11.78
C ILE A 73 -13.89 -18.40 -11.19
N LYS A 74 -14.12 -19.57 -11.79
CA LYS A 74 -13.57 -20.83 -11.29
C LYS A 74 -12.08 -21.01 -11.60
N ASN A 75 -11.59 -20.36 -12.66
CA ASN A 75 -10.22 -20.44 -13.13
C ASN A 75 -9.71 -19.04 -13.52
N PRO A 76 -9.50 -18.14 -12.57
CA PRO A 76 -9.22 -16.74 -12.90
C PRO A 76 -7.93 -16.50 -13.69
N LEU A 77 -6.98 -17.45 -13.66
CA LEU A 77 -5.73 -17.38 -14.45
C LEU A 77 -5.87 -17.86 -15.91
N ILE A 78 -7.05 -18.31 -16.33
CA ILE A 78 -7.27 -18.87 -17.67
C ILE A 78 -7.43 -17.80 -18.76
N ALA A 79 -7.92 -16.61 -18.40
CA ALA A 79 -8.25 -15.54 -19.34
C ALA A 79 -7.27 -14.37 -19.22
N TYR A 80 -6.60 -14.01 -20.31
CA TYR A 80 -5.65 -12.90 -20.37
C TYR A 80 -6.27 -11.59 -19.88
N GLN A 81 -7.49 -11.28 -20.35
CA GLN A 81 -8.17 -10.04 -19.97
C GLN A 81 -8.43 -9.94 -18.45
N ASN A 82 -8.57 -11.06 -17.75
CA ASN A 82 -8.82 -11.08 -16.31
C ASN A 82 -7.60 -10.74 -15.46
N LEU A 83 -6.39 -10.87 -16.03
CA LEU A 83 -5.12 -10.69 -15.32
C LEU A 83 -4.49 -9.31 -15.52
N TYR A 84 -5.21 -8.41 -16.18
CA TYR A 84 -4.69 -7.11 -16.55
C TYR A 84 -5.77 -6.05 -16.31
N PHE A 85 -5.44 -5.05 -15.48
CA PHE A 85 -6.28 -3.90 -15.29
C PHE A 85 -5.97 -2.85 -16.34
N ASP A 86 -7.02 -2.20 -16.85
CA ASP A 86 -6.88 -1.15 -17.84
C ASP A 86 -6.04 0.01 -17.28
N SER A 87 -5.28 0.65 -18.14
CA SER A 87 -4.55 1.89 -17.81
C SER A 87 -5.40 3.16 -18.07
N ASP A 88 -6.65 3.01 -18.49
CA ASP A 88 -7.58 4.13 -18.66
C ASP A 88 -8.00 4.70 -17.32
N SER A 89 -7.44 5.84 -16.97
CA SER A 89 -7.71 6.53 -15.71
C SER A 89 -9.17 6.88 -15.50
N SER A 90 -9.95 7.09 -16.58
CA SER A 90 -11.39 7.39 -16.50
C SER A 90 -12.19 6.18 -16.06
N LYS A 91 -11.92 5.00 -16.65
CA LYS A 91 -12.58 3.75 -16.27
C LYS A 91 -12.27 3.36 -14.83
N ILE A 92 -10.98 3.42 -14.45
CA ILE A 92 -10.56 3.14 -13.08
C ILE A 92 -11.22 4.11 -12.10
N SER A 93 -11.30 5.40 -12.45
CA SER A 93 -11.92 6.41 -11.61
C SER A 93 -13.40 6.14 -11.40
N ASN A 94 -14.13 5.72 -12.44
CA ASN A 94 -15.53 5.34 -12.34
C ASN A 94 -15.72 4.15 -11.36
N GLU A 95 -14.86 3.15 -11.47
CA GLU A 95 -14.89 2.00 -10.55
C GLU A 95 -14.65 2.41 -9.09
N ILE A 96 -13.67 3.28 -8.84
CA ILE A 96 -13.34 3.80 -7.51
C ILE A 96 -14.44 4.74 -6.99
N GLU A 97 -15.07 5.51 -7.85
CA GLU A 97 -16.11 6.47 -7.46
C GLU A 97 -17.32 5.82 -6.75
N PHE A 98 -17.62 4.57 -7.08
CA PHE A 98 -18.65 3.81 -6.36
C PHE A 98 -18.40 3.70 -4.85
N THR A 99 -17.15 3.80 -4.40
CA THR A 99 -16.83 3.73 -2.97
C THR A 99 -17.27 4.96 -2.18
N LYS A 100 -17.56 6.07 -2.85
CA LYS A 100 -18.05 7.31 -2.20
C LYS A 100 -19.36 7.09 -1.47
N LYS A 101 -20.25 6.23 -1.97
CA LYS A 101 -21.51 5.91 -1.29
C LYS A 101 -21.31 5.31 0.11
N PHE A 102 -20.11 4.79 0.40
CA PHE A 102 -19.69 4.28 1.71
C PHE A 102 -18.72 5.23 2.42
N ASN A 103 -18.64 6.49 2.01
CA ASN A 103 -17.77 7.51 2.60
C ASN A 103 -16.28 7.16 2.55
N CYS A 104 -15.79 6.56 1.46
CA CYS A 104 -14.37 6.23 1.29
C CYS A 104 -13.52 7.49 1.13
N LEU A 105 -12.55 7.67 2.02
CA LEU A 105 -11.64 8.83 2.06
C LEU A 105 -10.31 8.57 1.36
N LEU A 106 -9.82 7.34 1.46
CA LEU A 106 -8.44 6.99 1.11
C LEU A 106 -8.34 5.54 0.67
N ILE A 107 -7.59 5.31 -0.41
CA ILE A 107 -7.23 3.98 -0.90
C ILE A 107 -5.70 3.89 -0.99
N CYS A 108 -5.12 2.81 -0.48
CA CYS A 108 -3.70 2.49 -0.62
C CYS A 108 -3.50 1.53 -1.78
N ASP A 109 -2.81 1.99 -2.83
CA ASP A 109 -2.38 1.14 -3.93
C ASP A 109 -1.09 0.42 -3.56
N SER A 110 -1.18 -0.89 -3.37
CA SER A 110 -0.06 -1.76 -3.01
C SER A 110 0.52 -2.50 -4.21
N THR A 111 0.16 -2.09 -5.41
CA THR A 111 0.64 -2.75 -6.64
C THR A 111 2.16 -2.73 -6.69
N ASN A 112 2.76 -3.92 -6.88
CA ASN A 112 4.20 -4.05 -7.04
C ASN A 112 4.64 -3.44 -8.38
N LYS A 113 5.78 -2.75 -8.39
CA LYS A 113 6.37 -2.19 -9.60
C LYS A 113 6.57 -3.25 -10.71
N LYS A 114 6.86 -4.49 -10.33
CA LYS A 114 6.94 -5.64 -11.24
C LYS A 114 5.64 -5.86 -12.00
N TYR A 115 4.51 -5.51 -11.41
CA TYR A 115 3.17 -5.66 -11.97
C TYR A 115 2.61 -4.35 -12.54
N HIS A 116 3.49 -3.48 -13.04
CA HIS A 116 3.16 -2.25 -13.78
C HIS A 116 2.44 -1.17 -12.97
N GLN A 117 2.78 -0.97 -11.70
CA GLN A 117 2.35 0.23 -10.99
C GLN A 117 2.68 1.50 -11.79
N ASP A 118 1.68 2.30 -12.11
CA ASP A 118 1.83 3.59 -12.79
C ASP A 118 1.37 4.74 -11.90
N LYS A 119 2.34 5.47 -11.36
CA LYS A 119 2.11 6.57 -10.42
C LYS A 119 1.39 7.75 -11.06
N LEU A 120 1.62 8.01 -12.35
CA LEU A 120 0.97 9.11 -13.07
C LEU A 120 -0.52 8.82 -13.28
N ILE A 121 -0.84 7.59 -13.63
CA ILE A 121 -2.24 7.15 -13.73
C ILE A 121 -2.91 7.23 -12.34
N LEU A 122 -2.26 6.79 -11.26
CA LEU A 122 -2.80 6.94 -9.90
C LEU A 122 -3.10 8.40 -9.55
N LYS A 123 -2.23 9.34 -9.95
CA LYS A 123 -2.46 10.79 -9.77
C LYS A 123 -3.68 11.27 -10.56
N GLN A 124 -3.85 10.81 -11.81
CA GLN A 124 -5.02 11.12 -12.62
C GLN A 124 -6.30 10.53 -12.01
N VAL A 125 -6.26 9.28 -11.59
CA VAL A 125 -7.39 8.60 -10.93
C VAL A 125 -7.81 9.35 -9.67
N GLN A 126 -6.87 9.77 -8.81
CA GLN A 126 -7.18 10.63 -7.67
C GLN A 126 -7.78 11.97 -8.10
N HIS A 127 -7.32 12.53 -9.22
CA HIS A 127 -7.84 13.81 -9.72
C HIS A 127 -9.29 13.69 -10.18
N ILE A 128 -9.63 12.65 -10.90
CA ILE A 128 -10.97 12.42 -11.45
C ILE A 128 -11.91 11.96 -10.34
N SER A 129 -11.57 10.89 -9.63
CA SER A 129 -12.42 10.30 -8.59
C SER A 129 -12.59 11.16 -7.35
N LYS A 130 -11.67 12.10 -7.07
CA LYS A 130 -11.60 12.91 -5.84
C LYS A 130 -11.40 12.10 -4.56
N ILE A 131 -11.09 10.81 -4.65
CA ILE A 131 -10.71 9.97 -3.52
C ILE A 131 -9.20 10.04 -3.35
N ASN A 132 -8.71 10.19 -2.13
CA ASN A 132 -7.27 10.22 -1.90
C ASN A 132 -6.65 8.85 -2.18
N ILE A 133 -5.53 8.84 -2.89
CA ILE A 133 -4.77 7.63 -3.19
C ILE A 133 -3.36 7.79 -2.62
N CYS A 134 -2.93 6.81 -1.84
CA CYS A 134 -1.54 6.60 -1.43
C CYS A 134 -0.97 5.42 -2.20
N PHE A 135 0.33 5.35 -2.34
CA PHE A 135 0.98 4.19 -2.96
C PHE A 135 2.22 3.76 -2.17
N GLY A 136 2.55 2.47 -2.29
CA GLY A 136 3.73 1.85 -1.71
C GLY A 136 4.92 1.86 -2.66
N GLN A 137 6.13 1.75 -2.10
CA GLN A 137 7.36 1.50 -2.83
C GLN A 137 7.84 0.09 -2.55
N THR A 138 7.74 -0.78 -3.53
CA THR A 138 8.26 -2.15 -3.43
C THR A 138 9.77 -2.19 -3.55
N LEU A 139 10.39 -3.20 -2.96
CA LEU A 139 11.83 -3.40 -2.99
C LEU A 139 12.26 -4.08 -4.28
N ASP A 140 13.41 -3.66 -4.79
CA ASP A 140 14.08 -4.33 -5.89
C ASP A 140 15.22 -5.17 -5.33
N TYR A 141 14.88 -6.42 -4.98
CA TYR A 141 15.84 -7.35 -4.36
C TYR A 141 17.07 -7.62 -5.23
N GLN A 142 16.89 -7.66 -6.56
CA GLN A 142 18.02 -7.89 -7.47
C GLN A 142 19.01 -6.72 -7.44
N LYS A 143 18.52 -5.49 -7.40
CA LYS A 143 19.40 -4.32 -7.22
C LYS A 143 20.04 -4.27 -5.84
N ALA A 144 19.28 -4.61 -4.78
CA ALA A 144 19.81 -4.68 -3.43
C ALA A 144 20.97 -5.68 -3.32
N LYS A 145 20.81 -6.86 -3.93
CA LYS A 145 21.83 -7.92 -3.96
C LYS A 145 23.13 -7.48 -4.64
N LEU A 146 23.07 -6.66 -5.67
CA LEU A 146 24.26 -6.13 -6.36
C LEU A 146 25.06 -5.16 -5.48
N ASN A 147 24.42 -4.28 -4.75
CA ASN A 147 25.06 -3.34 -3.82
C ASN A 147 24.07 -2.82 -2.80
N LEU A 148 23.99 -3.48 -1.67
CA LEU A 148 23.05 -3.19 -0.59
C LEU A 148 23.12 -1.75 -0.08
N LYS A 149 24.33 -1.24 0.15
CA LYS A 149 24.55 0.12 0.66
C LYS A 149 24.11 1.20 -0.33
N LYS A 150 24.43 1.02 -1.61
CA LYS A 150 23.99 1.95 -2.66
C LYS A 150 22.46 1.93 -2.76
N TYR A 151 21.88 0.74 -2.81
CA TYR A 151 20.44 0.55 -2.89
C TYR A 151 19.70 1.23 -1.72
N SER A 152 20.21 1.08 -0.48
CA SER A 152 19.67 1.76 0.68
C SER A 152 19.66 3.28 0.52
N ASN A 153 20.79 3.84 0.09
CA ASN A 153 20.89 5.28 -0.10
C ASN A 153 19.93 5.77 -1.19
N ASP A 154 19.81 5.03 -2.30
CA ASP A 154 18.89 5.36 -3.40
C ASP A 154 17.42 5.27 -2.93
N LEU A 155 17.07 4.23 -2.16
CA LEU A 155 15.75 4.06 -1.57
C LEU A 155 15.45 5.17 -0.55
N GLN A 156 16.40 5.49 0.33
CA GLN A 156 16.26 6.60 1.26
C GLN A 156 16.05 7.92 0.53
N TYR A 157 16.80 8.15 -0.53
CA TYR A 157 16.65 9.33 -1.37
C TYR A 157 15.26 9.42 -1.98
N LEU A 158 14.76 8.35 -2.58
CA LEU A 158 13.42 8.25 -3.16
C LEU A 158 12.32 8.54 -2.12
N ILE A 159 12.47 7.98 -0.92
CA ILE A 159 11.51 8.17 0.20
C ILE A 159 11.52 9.63 0.70
N VAL A 160 12.67 10.30 0.68
CA VAL A 160 12.79 11.67 1.20
C VAL A 160 12.42 12.70 0.14
N TYR A 161 12.95 12.55 -1.06
CA TYR A 161 12.89 13.57 -2.10
C TYR A 161 12.01 13.24 -3.31
N GLY A 162 11.60 11.98 -3.47
CA GLY A 162 10.94 11.51 -4.68
C GLY A 162 11.93 11.18 -5.81
N ASN A 163 11.40 10.88 -6.98
CA ASN A 163 12.22 10.58 -8.16
C ASN A 163 12.78 11.87 -8.77
N ASP A 164 14.10 11.94 -9.03
CA ASP A 164 14.72 13.12 -9.65
C ASP A 164 14.35 13.33 -11.12
N GLU A 165 13.87 12.29 -11.78
CA GLU A 165 13.41 12.39 -13.18
C GLU A 165 12.06 13.14 -13.29
N GLU A 166 11.35 13.33 -12.18
CA GLU A 166 10.08 14.04 -12.11
C GLU A 166 10.31 15.52 -11.77
N PRO A 167 9.59 16.48 -12.39
CA PRO A 167 9.62 17.88 -11.99
C PRO A 167 9.27 18.06 -10.50
N GLU A 168 9.88 19.02 -9.82
CA GLU A 168 9.72 19.24 -8.34
C GLU A 168 8.24 19.32 -7.89
N ASN A 169 7.40 19.98 -8.69
CA ASN A 169 5.96 20.12 -8.42
C ASN A 169 5.13 18.86 -8.74
N GLU A 170 5.75 17.87 -9.37
CA GLU A 170 5.10 16.62 -9.80
C GLU A 170 5.64 15.39 -9.09
N LYS A 171 6.71 15.53 -8.31
CA LYS A 171 7.33 14.44 -7.57
C LYS A 171 6.32 13.70 -6.69
N LEU A 172 6.16 12.41 -6.98
CA LEU A 172 5.34 11.51 -6.22
C LEU A 172 6.22 10.74 -5.22
N ILE A 173 5.88 10.87 -3.94
CA ILE A 173 6.63 10.24 -2.85
C ILE A 173 5.79 9.13 -2.24
N PRO A 174 6.31 7.90 -2.11
CA PRO A 174 5.57 6.79 -1.55
C PRO A 174 5.20 7.04 -0.08
N ALA A 175 4.03 6.55 0.31
CA ALA A 175 3.50 6.68 1.66
C ALA A 175 3.98 5.57 2.60
N TYR A 176 4.41 4.44 2.06
CA TYR A 176 4.89 3.26 2.78
C TYR A 176 5.87 2.45 1.91
N ILE A 177 6.56 1.51 2.52
CA ILE A 177 7.43 0.54 1.84
C ILE A 177 6.67 -0.78 1.73
N GLY A 178 6.79 -1.45 0.60
CA GLY A 178 6.09 -2.70 0.30
C GLY A 178 4.97 -2.46 -0.72
N GLU A 179 4.26 -3.46 -1.10
CA GLU A 179 4.10 -4.80 -0.48
C GLU A 179 5.33 -5.70 -0.72
N GLU A 180 5.83 -6.31 0.34
CA GLU A 180 6.84 -7.36 0.24
C GLU A 180 6.19 -8.71 0.52
N PHE A 181 6.52 -9.70 -0.30
CA PHE A 181 6.00 -11.06 -0.17
C PHE A 181 7.00 -11.92 0.59
N ILE A 182 6.50 -12.65 1.57
CA ILE A 182 7.24 -13.71 2.23
C ILE A 182 6.49 -15.02 1.99
N ASP A 183 7.09 -15.88 1.19
CA ASP A 183 6.53 -17.18 0.80
C ASP A 183 6.93 -18.31 1.76
N GLU A 184 6.44 -19.52 1.45
CA GLU A 184 6.60 -20.71 2.28
C GLU A 184 8.05 -21.20 2.41
N GLU A 185 8.88 -20.90 1.43
CA GLU A 185 10.25 -21.37 1.38
C GLU A 185 11.18 -20.49 2.18
N PHE A 186 10.67 -19.33 2.60
CA PHE A 186 11.46 -18.32 3.27
C PHE A 186 11.87 -18.76 4.68
N ASP A 187 13.16 -18.98 4.86
CA ASP A 187 13.74 -19.34 6.16
C ASP A 187 14.90 -18.41 6.51
N PHE A 188 14.67 -17.51 7.46
CA PHE A 188 15.68 -16.54 7.92
C PHE A 188 16.94 -17.17 8.49
N SER A 189 16.95 -18.46 8.81
CA SER A 189 18.13 -19.17 9.29
C SER A 189 19.06 -19.65 8.18
N LYS A 190 18.56 -19.70 6.93
CA LYS A 190 19.33 -20.18 5.80
C LYS A 190 20.20 -19.10 5.18
N GLU A 191 21.42 -19.48 4.77
CA GLU A 191 22.40 -18.56 4.17
C GLU A 191 21.88 -17.88 2.88
N GLU A 192 21.02 -18.58 2.11
CA GLU A 192 20.42 -18.04 0.87
C GLU A 192 19.53 -16.80 1.10
N TYR A 193 18.97 -16.63 2.31
CA TYR A 193 18.14 -15.48 2.67
C TYR A 193 18.88 -14.39 3.46
N LYS A 194 20.16 -14.55 3.69
CA LYS A 194 20.98 -13.61 4.48
C LYS A 194 20.95 -12.18 3.94
N ASP A 195 21.07 -12.03 2.62
CA ASP A 195 21.01 -10.70 1.98
C ASP A 195 19.66 -10.03 2.17
N LEU A 196 18.58 -10.80 2.11
CA LEU A 196 17.22 -10.27 2.33
C LEU A 196 17.00 -9.89 3.80
N CYS A 197 17.52 -10.70 4.74
CA CYS A 197 17.53 -10.35 6.16
C CYS A 197 18.27 -9.04 6.42
N GLN A 198 19.43 -8.85 5.81
CA GLN A 198 20.21 -7.61 5.92
C GLN A 198 19.45 -6.43 5.32
N LEU A 199 18.80 -6.61 4.17
CA LEU A 199 17.96 -5.59 3.55
C LEU A 199 16.81 -5.16 4.49
N TYR A 200 16.11 -6.10 5.09
CA TYR A 200 15.00 -5.80 6.01
C TYR A 200 15.49 -5.09 7.27
N ILE A 201 16.58 -5.53 7.87
CA ILE A 201 17.21 -4.87 9.03
C ILE A 201 17.55 -3.42 8.70
N MET A 202 18.13 -3.19 7.54
CA MET A 202 18.50 -1.87 7.07
C MET A 202 17.28 -0.97 6.83
N ILE A 203 16.25 -1.50 6.16
CA ILE A 203 14.99 -0.75 5.96
C ILE A 203 14.36 -0.36 7.29
N ILE A 204 14.31 -1.29 8.25
CA ILE A 204 13.73 -1.00 9.56
C ILE A 204 14.54 0.11 10.26
N ASN A 205 15.85 0.04 10.24
CA ASN A 205 16.70 1.01 10.93
C ASN A 205 16.72 2.37 10.23
N ASP A 206 16.92 2.38 8.92
CA ASP A 206 17.22 3.60 8.17
C ASP A 206 15.95 4.34 7.71
N LEU A 207 14.83 3.63 7.56
CA LEU A 207 13.59 4.19 7.05
C LEU A 207 12.44 4.11 8.05
N VAL A 208 12.06 2.91 8.52
CA VAL A 208 10.89 2.75 9.38
C VAL A 208 11.09 3.44 10.72
N ASN A 209 12.19 3.16 11.41
CA ASN A 209 12.48 3.77 12.71
C ASN A 209 12.81 5.26 12.60
N LYS A 210 13.57 5.64 11.58
CA LYS A 210 14.05 7.03 11.40
C LYS A 210 12.94 7.99 10.99
N TYR A 211 12.08 7.57 10.06
CA TYR A 211 11.05 8.43 9.46
C TYR A 211 9.62 8.06 9.87
N GLY A 212 9.41 6.92 10.51
CA GLY A 212 8.09 6.43 10.89
C GLY A 212 7.25 5.96 9.70
N ILE A 213 7.90 5.59 8.59
CA ILE A 213 7.25 5.09 7.38
C ILE A 213 6.81 3.64 7.60
N PRO A 214 5.56 3.26 7.29
CA PRO A 214 5.11 1.88 7.43
C PRO A 214 5.82 0.92 6.48
N PHE A 215 6.05 -0.32 6.93
CA PHE A 215 6.58 -1.41 6.14
C PHE A 215 5.55 -2.53 6.03
N TYR A 216 5.04 -2.77 4.82
CA TYR A 216 3.99 -3.73 4.52
C TYR A 216 4.58 -5.07 4.07
N ILE A 217 4.20 -6.14 4.76
CA ILE A 217 4.69 -7.50 4.56
C ILE A 217 3.50 -8.43 4.41
N LYS A 218 3.34 -9.02 3.23
CA LYS A 218 2.31 -10.02 2.96
C LYS A 218 2.84 -11.42 3.20
N LEU A 219 2.15 -12.15 4.04
CA LEU A 219 2.42 -13.55 4.31
C LEU A 219 1.64 -14.42 3.32
N GLN A 220 2.34 -15.33 2.61
CA GLN A 220 1.75 -16.19 1.57
C GLN A 220 1.90 -17.68 1.88
N GLY A 221 1.01 -18.58 1.34
CA GLY A 221 1.09 -20.06 1.29
C GLY A 221 0.54 -20.80 2.50
N LYS A 222 0.36 -22.10 2.36
CA LYS A 222 -0.34 -22.99 3.31
C LYS A 222 0.55 -23.53 4.45
N GLN A 223 1.85 -23.67 4.22
CA GLN A 223 2.79 -24.14 5.24
C GLN A 223 3.33 -23.00 6.13
N LYS A 224 2.84 -21.82 5.93
CA LYS A 224 3.30 -20.55 6.50
C LYS A 224 3.20 -20.45 8.00
N TYR A 225 2.30 -21.21 8.59
CA TYR A 225 2.06 -21.04 10.02
C TYR A 225 3.30 -21.35 10.84
N LYS A 226 4.07 -22.35 10.45
CA LYS A 226 5.39 -22.62 11.07
C LYS A 226 6.45 -21.59 10.67
N SER A 227 6.49 -21.19 9.39
CA SER A 227 7.42 -20.16 8.92
C SER A 227 7.03 -18.75 9.36
N SER A 228 5.75 -18.46 9.53
CA SER A 228 5.28 -17.16 10.04
C SER A 228 5.75 -16.90 11.46
N ASN A 229 5.75 -17.90 12.33
CA ASN A 229 6.37 -17.77 13.66
C ASN A 229 7.86 -17.46 13.54
N THR A 230 8.56 -18.05 12.59
CA THR A 230 9.97 -17.75 12.32
C THR A 230 10.16 -16.31 11.87
N ILE A 231 9.26 -15.80 11.01
CA ILE A 231 9.26 -14.42 10.54
C ILE A 231 9.04 -13.44 11.70
N ILE A 232 8.01 -13.67 12.51
CA ILE A 232 7.73 -12.82 13.67
C ILE A 232 8.91 -12.86 14.66
N ASN A 233 9.47 -14.03 14.90
CA ASN A 233 10.67 -14.18 15.75
C ASN A 233 11.87 -13.43 15.17
N PHE A 234 12.05 -13.42 13.84
CA PHE A 234 13.09 -12.62 13.20
C PHE A 234 12.94 -11.14 13.52
N PHE A 235 11.73 -10.58 13.31
CA PHE A 235 11.48 -9.17 13.62
C PHE A 235 11.65 -8.88 15.10
N ASN A 236 11.19 -9.75 15.99
CA ASN A 236 11.35 -9.59 17.43
C ASN A 236 12.82 -9.57 17.88
N ASN A 237 13.71 -10.25 17.16
CA ASN A 237 15.14 -10.29 17.46
C ASN A 237 15.91 -9.08 16.92
N ILE A 238 15.29 -8.20 16.13
CA ILE A 238 15.95 -6.99 15.66
C ILE A 238 16.00 -5.96 16.79
N LYS A 239 17.21 -5.66 17.28
CA LYS A 239 17.47 -4.81 18.46
C LYS A 239 16.82 -3.42 18.45
N ASN A 240 16.53 -2.88 17.26
CA ASN A 240 16.02 -1.53 17.08
C ASN A 240 14.49 -1.48 16.88
N ILE A 241 13.81 -2.63 16.90
CA ILE A 241 12.35 -2.63 16.86
C ILE A 241 11.83 -2.22 18.24
N ASN A 242 10.92 -1.30 18.25
CA ASN A 242 10.20 -0.82 19.43
C ASN A 242 8.71 -0.63 19.09
N ASN A 243 7.90 -0.31 20.09
CA ASN A 243 6.46 -0.11 19.93
C ASN A 243 6.05 1.04 18.99
N LYS A 244 7.00 1.84 18.47
CA LYS A 244 6.76 2.88 17.47
C LYS A 244 7.14 2.43 16.06
N THR A 245 7.76 1.26 15.91
CA THR A 245 8.14 0.70 14.60
C THR A 245 6.90 0.22 13.87
N LYS A 246 6.63 0.81 12.70
CA LYS A 246 5.40 0.57 11.95
C LYS A 246 5.56 -0.60 10.96
N ILE A 247 5.57 -1.82 11.46
CA ILE A 247 5.51 -3.03 10.64
C ILE A 247 4.05 -3.46 10.52
N VAL A 248 3.62 -3.77 9.31
CA VAL A 248 2.25 -4.15 8.97
C VAL A 248 2.26 -5.51 8.30
N PHE A 249 1.64 -6.48 8.94
CA PHE A 249 1.45 -7.79 8.32
C PHE A 249 0.10 -7.85 7.59
N ILE A 250 0.11 -8.45 6.41
CA ILE A 250 -1.08 -8.64 5.58
C ILE A 250 -1.37 -10.13 5.52
N LEU A 251 -2.57 -10.49 5.98
CA LEU A 251 -3.10 -11.85 5.94
C LEU A 251 -4.29 -11.91 5.00
N SER A 252 -4.24 -12.82 4.06
CA SER A 252 -5.31 -13.07 3.13
C SER A 252 -6.17 -14.24 3.58
N LEU A 253 -7.49 -14.06 3.62
CA LEU A 253 -8.38 -15.08 4.16
C LEU A 253 -8.63 -16.25 3.21
N SER A 254 -8.34 -16.11 1.93
CA SER A 254 -8.48 -17.24 1.00
C SER A 254 -7.52 -18.38 1.31
N ASP A 255 -6.38 -18.06 1.90
CA ASP A 255 -5.40 -19.04 2.35
C ASP A 255 -5.90 -19.88 3.54
N TYR A 256 -7.01 -19.49 4.18
CA TYR A 256 -7.39 -19.90 5.53
C TYR A 256 -8.77 -20.58 5.62
N GLU A 257 -9.41 -20.87 4.50
CA GLU A 257 -10.77 -21.39 4.48
C GLU A 257 -10.91 -22.86 4.90
N GLU A 258 -9.81 -23.56 5.14
CA GLU A 258 -9.86 -24.92 5.68
C GLU A 258 -9.95 -24.88 7.22
N ASN A 259 -10.96 -25.54 7.77
CA ASN A 259 -11.19 -25.70 9.21
C ASN A 259 -9.99 -26.27 10.00
N PHE A 260 -8.97 -26.76 9.32
CA PHE A 260 -7.76 -27.35 9.88
C PHE A 260 -6.78 -26.33 10.47
N TYR A 261 -6.84 -25.05 10.07
CA TYR A 261 -5.81 -24.06 10.44
C TYR A 261 -6.32 -22.92 11.33
N LYS A 262 -7.55 -23.00 11.85
CA LYS A 262 -8.11 -21.91 12.68
C LYS A 262 -7.22 -21.56 13.87
N ASN A 263 -6.73 -22.55 14.60
CA ASN A 263 -5.91 -22.31 15.80
C ASN A 263 -4.56 -21.69 15.43
N GLU A 264 -3.92 -22.16 14.37
CA GLU A 264 -2.63 -21.64 13.93
C GLU A 264 -2.71 -20.19 13.44
N ILE A 265 -3.83 -19.82 12.81
CA ILE A 265 -4.08 -18.42 12.43
C ILE A 265 -4.30 -17.56 13.66
N HIS A 266 -5.07 -18.03 14.63
CA HIS A 266 -5.28 -17.31 15.88
C HIS A 266 -3.95 -17.07 16.61
N ASP A 267 -3.12 -18.09 16.74
CA ASP A 267 -1.78 -17.99 17.31
C ASP A 267 -0.90 -16.98 16.58
N LEU A 268 -0.92 -17.00 15.24
CA LEU A 268 -0.18 -16.05 14.43
C LEU A 268 -0.68 -14.62 14.64
N ILE A 269 -1.99 -14.40 14.59
CA ILE A 269 -2.61 -13.08 14.82
C ILE A 269 -2.25 -12.59 16.23
N GLU A 270 -2.36 -13.46 17.24
CA GLU A 270 -1.99 -13.11 18.61
C GLU A 270 -0.53 -12.66 18.70
N ILE A 271 0.39 -13.42 18.10
CA ILE A 271 1.82 -13.07 18.10
C ILE A 271 2.05 -11.72 17.41
N ILE A 272 1.42 -11.46 16.26
CA ILE A 272 1.52 -10.17 15.56
C ILE A 272 1.07 -9.02 16.47
N LEU A 273 -0.10 -9.14 17.05
CA LEU A 273 -0.75 -8.07 17.83
C LEU A 273 -0.09 -7.83 19.18
N VAL A 274 0.32 -8.90 19.90
CA VAL A 274 1.02 -8.80 21.20
C VAL A 274 2.37 -8.09 21.04
N ASN A 275 3.05 -8.29 19.92
CA ASN A 275 4.32 -7.61 19.61
C ASN A 275 4.15 -6.17 19.11
N GLY A 276 2.92 -5.64 19.06
CA GLY A 276 2.66 -4.25 18.70
C GLY A 276 2.66 -3.98 17.19
N TYR A 277 2.67 -5.02 16.34
CA TYR A 277 2.58 -4.89 14.91
C TYR A 277 1.14 -4.64 14.46
N SER A 278 0.98 -4.00 13.30
CA SER A 278 -0.34 -3.82 12.69
C SER A 278 -0.69 -5.01 11.79
N LEU A 279 -1.99 -5.28 11.68
CA LEU A 279 -2.55 -6.36 10.88
C LEU A 279 -3.55 -5.80 9.87
N ILE A 280 -3.39 -6.17 8.60
CA ILE A 280 -4.42 -6.00 7.58
C ILE A 280 -4.99 -7.38 7.25
N ILE A 281 -6.30 -7.54 7.36
CA ILE A 281 -7.02 -8.73 6.92
C ILE A 281 -7.61 -8.43 5.56
N SER A 282 -7.17 -9.14 4.51
CA SER A 282 -7.72 -9.00 3.17
C SER A 282 -8.76 -10.07 2.87
N ILE A 283 -9.87 -9.67 2.23
CA ILE A 283 -11.02 -10.53 1.97
C ILE A 283 -10.84 -11.34 0.69
N TYR A 284 -10.34 -10.67 -0.35
CA TYR A 284 -10.04 -11.33 -1.61
C TYR A 284 -8.61 -11.85 -1.61
N GLU A 285 -8.49 -13.09 -1.90
CA GLU A 285 -7.39 -13.70 -2.62
C GLU A 285 -7.99 -14.91 -3.31
N CYS A 286 -7.76 -15.07 -4.57
CA CYS A 286 -8.12 -16.33 -5.22
C CYS A 286 -7.02 -17.36 -4.90
N ASP A 287 -7.26 -18.22 -3.93
CA ASP A 287 -6.44 -19.42 -3.79
C ASP A 287 -6.97 -20.50 -4.75
N TYR A 288 -6.23 -20.69 -5.83
CA TYR A 288 -6.54 -21.67 -6.89
C TYR A 288 -6.45 -23.10 -6.40
N SER A 289 -5.66 -23.36 -5.37
CA SER A 289 -5.53 -24.70 -4.79
C SER A 289 -6.80 -25.13 -4.07
N LEU A 290 -7.60 -24.18 -3.58
CA LEU A 290 -8.89 -24.45 -2.98
C LEU A 290 -9.93 -24.87 -4.05
N LEU A 291 -9.91 -24.19 -5.18
CA LEU A 291 -10.80 -24.53 -6.31
C LEU A 291 -10.52 -25.93 -6.87
N ASP A 292 -9.28 -26.36 -6.92
CA ASP A 292 -8.92 -27.73 -7.32
C ASP A 292 -9.35 -28.78 -6.29
N LYS A 293 -9.36 -28.44 -5.01
CA LYS A 293 -9.87 -29.34 -3.95
C LYS A 293 -11.39 -29.41 -3.93
N ILE A 294 -12.08 -28.31 -4.16
CA ILE A 294 -13.53 -28.24 -4.32
C ILE A 294 -13.96 -29.04 -5.57
N LYS A 295 -13.20 -28.94 -6.66
CA LYS A 295 -13.42 -29.75 -7.89
C LYS A 295 -13.42 -31.25 -7.65
N LYS A 296 -12.64 -31.75 -6.71
CA LYS A 296 -12.53 -33.19 -6.39
C LYS A 296 -13.67 -33.73 -5.52
N ASN A 297 -14.39 -32.85 -4.80
CA ASN A 297 -15.33 -33.28 -3.74
C ASN A 297 -16.77 -32.78 -3.89
N ILE A 298 -17.13 -31.96 -4.89
CA ILE A 298 -18.45 -31.33 -4.95
C ILE A 298 -19.04 -31.40 -6.38
N GLU A 299 -20.25 -31.94 -6.50
CA GLU A 299 -21.05 -31.87 -7.72
C GLU A 299 -21.43 -30.41 -8.08
N ILE A 300 -21.36 -30.10 -9.38
CA ILE A 300 -21.47 -28.75 -9.98
C ILE A 300 -22.72 -27.96 -9.52
N ASN A 301 -23.80 -28.63 -9.16
CA ASN A 301 -25.07 -28.00 -8.77
C ASN A 301 -25.09 -27.37 -7.36
N LYS A 302 -24.02 -27.49 -6.56
CA LYS A 302 -23.92 -26.92 -5.19
C LYS A 302 -23.06 -25.65 -5.12
N ILE A 303 -22.47 -25.19 -6.22
CA ILE A 303 -21.49 -24.12 -6.24
C ILE A 303 -22.10 -22.76 -5.83
N ASN A 304 -23.33 -22.44 -6.24
CA ASN A 304 -24.00 -21.18 -5.89
C ASN A 304 -24.35 -21.06 -4.40
N LEU A 305 -24.61 -22.17 -3.75
CA LEU A 305 -24.84 -22.22 -2.30
C LEU A 305 -23.53 -22.12 -1.51
N ILE A 306 -22.43 -22.58 -2.09
CA ILE A 306 -21.10 -22.53 -1.49
C ILE A 306 -20.57 -21.11 -1.49
N ASP A 307 -20.71 -20.34 -2.58
CA ASP A 307 -20.26 -18.94 -2.62
C ASP A 307 -20.97 -18.07 -1.57
N LEU A 308 -22.29 -18.25 -1.40
CA LEU A 308 -23.05 -17.58 -0.33
C LEU A 308 -22.63 -18.05 1.08
N TYR A 309 -22.38 -19.33 1.24
CA TYR A 309 -21.93 -19.91 2.50
C TYR A 309 -20.50 -19.47 2.84
N TYR A 310 -19.61 -19.43 1.87
CA TYR A 310 -18.23 -18.95 2.04
C TYR A 310 -18.19 -17.47 2.41
N ASN A 311 -18.95 -16.63 1.75
CA ASN A 311 -19.01 -15.22 2.06
C ASN A 311 -19.41 -14.98 3.53
N ASN A 312 -20.44 -15.63 4.00
CA ASN A 312 -20.86 -15.57 5.40
C ASN A 312 -19.79 -16.12 6.36
N THR A 313 -19.11 -17.20 5.98
CA THR A 313 -18.08 -17.82 6.82
C THR A 313 -16.87 -16.90 6.98
N LYS A 314 -16.40 -16.22 5.92
CA LYS A 314 -15.34 -15.23 6.00
C LYS A 314 -15.70 -14.07 6.92
N ALA A 315 -16.88 -13.49 6.72
CA ALA A 315 -17.34 -12.39 7.57
C ALA A 315 -17.48 -12.78 9.04
N LEU A 316 -18.01 -13.97 9.32
CA LEU A 316 -18.11 -14.52 10.68
C LEU A 316 -16.74 -14.79 11.30
N PHE A 317 -15.79 -15.28 10.51
CA PHE A 317 -14.42 -15.50 10.98
C PHE A 317 -13.73 -14.17 11.31
N ILE A 318 -13.83 -13.15 10.44
CA ILE A 318 -13.32 -11.81 10.73
C ILE A 318 -13.96 -11.26 12.00
N ASN A 319 -15.28 -11.37 12.13
CA ASN A 319 -15.99 -10.92 13.31
C ASN A 319 -15.50 -11.64 14.59
N SER A 320 -15.24 -12.96 14.54
CA SER A 320 -14.68 -13.69 15.67
C SER A 320 -13.30 -13.18 16.07
N ILE A 321 -12.41 -12.93 15.10
CA ILE A 321 -11.09 -12.33 15.34
C ILE A 321 -11.22 -10.96 16.01
N LEU A 322 -12.09 -10.09 15.49
CA LEU A 322 -12.25 -8.74 16.05
C LEU A 322 -12.79 -8.74 17.46
N ASN A 323 -13.69 -9.67 17.80
CA ASN A 323 -14.23 -9.80 19.16
C ASN A 323 -13.21 -10.41 20.12
N GLU A 324 -12.45 -11.41 19.70
CA GLU A 324 -11.41 -12.05 20.49
C GLU A 324 -10.24 -11.10 20.77
N PHE A 325 -9.75 -10.43 19.74
CA PHE A 325 -8.62 -9.50 19.83
C PHE A 325 -9.04 -8.05 20.08
N LYS A 326 -10.21 -7.81 20.68
CA LYS A 326 -10.78 -6.47 20.89
C LYS A 326 -9.83 -5.49 21.60
N LYS A 327 -8.96 -5.96 22.49
CA LYS A 327 -7.94 -5.14 23.17
C LYS A 327 -6.88 -4.57 22.21
N TYR A 328 -6.72 -5.18 21.03
CA TYR A 328 -5.77 -4.78 19.98
C TYR A 328 -6.44 -4.14 18.77
N ILE A 329 -7.71 -3.74 18.86
CA ILE A 329 -8.51 -3.25 17.73
C ILE A 329 -7.84 -2.10 16.97
N LYS A 330 -7.04 -1.29 17.68
CA LYS A 330 -6.27 -0.15 17.09
C LYS A 330 -5.10 -0.57 16.21
N GLN A 331 -4.83 -1.86 16.10
CA GLN A 331 -3.80 -2.43 15.24
C GLN A 331 -4.39 -3.18 14.04
N ILE A 332 -5.71 -3.38 13.99
CA ILE A 332 -6.37 -4.21 12.97
C ILE A 332 -7.06 -3.33 11.94
N MET A 333 -6.88 -3.67 10.66
CA MET A 333 -7.51 -3.03 9.50
C MET A 333 -8.04 -4.11 8.55
N ILE A 334 -9.01 -3.77 7.70
CA ILE A 334 -9.61 -4.71 6.74
C ILE A 334 -9.61 -4.08 5.36
N SER A 335 -9.33 -4.86 4.30
CA SER A 335 -9.35 -4.43 2.91
C SER A 335 -9.95 -5.50 2.00
N ASN A 336 -10.29 -5.12 0.75
CA ASN A 336 -10.74 -6.10 -0.23
C ASN A 336 -9.58 -6.88 -0.84
N ASN A 337 -8.54 -6.21 -1.31
CA ASN A 337 -7.45 -6.78 -2.10
C ASN A 337 -7.94 -7.31 -3.47
N ILE A 338 -8.42 -6.42 -4.33
CA ILE A 338 -8.87 -6.77 -5.69
C ILE A 338 -7.66 -7.13 -6.56
N ASN A 339 -7.70 -8.30 -7.20
CA ASN A 339 -6.60 -8.82 -8.01
C ASN A 339 -7.02 -9.14 -9.45
N TYR A 340 -8.32 -9.30 -9.72
CA TYR A 340 -8.82 -9.76 -11.01
C TYR A 340 -9.88 -8.83 -11.56
N ARG A 341 -9.86 -8.65 -12.89
CA ARG A 341 -10.81 -7.77 -13.57
C ARG A 341 -12.27 -8.21 -13.36
N ILE A 342 -12.53 -9.50 -13.29
CA ILE A 342 -13.87 -10.05 -13.04
C ILE A 342 -14.43 -9.64 -11.66
N GLN A 343 -13.59 -9.19 -10.73
CA GLN A 343 -14.02 -8.68 -9.44
C GLN A 343 -14.53 -7.24 -9.50
N LEU A 344 -14.23 -6.50 -10.59
CA LEU A 344 -14.68 -5.12 -10.79
C LEU A 344 -16.16 -5.08 -11.19
N LYS A 345 -16.84 -3.98 -10.88
CA LYS A 345 -18.27 -3.78 -11.19
C LYS A 345 -18.56 -3.78 -12.68
N GLU A 346 -17.67 -3.23 -13.50
CA GLU A 346 -17.77 -3.24 -14.96
C GLU A 346 -17.93 -4.67 -15.50
N TYR A 347 -17.38 -5.66 -14.81
CA TYR A 347 -17.39 -7.08 -15.21
C TYR A 347 -18.32 -7.97 -14.36
N GLY A 348 -19.22 -7.34 -13.58
CA GLY A 348 -20.23 -8.07 -12.79
C GLY A 348 -19.80 -8.44 -11.37
N GLY A 349 -18.60 -8.05 -10.94
CA GLY A 349 -18.15 -8.16 -9.55
C GLY A 349 -18.71 -7.03 -8.67
N PHE A 350 -18.29 -6.98 -7.42
CA PHE A 350 -18.68 -5.95 -6.46
C PHE A 350 -17.68 -4.78 -6.38
N GLY A 351 -16.53 -4.90 -7.05
CA GLY A 351 -15.47 -3.90 -7.05
C GLY A 351 -14.94 -3.59 -5.66
N TYR A 352 -14.41 -2.40 -5.49
CA TYR A 352 -13.89 -1.93 -4.20
C TYR A 352 -14.94 -1.78 -3.11
N ASN A 353 -16.22 -1.97 -3.45
CA ASN A 353 -17.33 -1.91 -2.49
C ASN A 353 -17.62 -3.25 -1.82
N ASN A 354 -17.04 -4.36 -2.29
CA ASN A 354 -17.40 -5.71 -1.84
C ASN A 354 -17.43 -5.86 -0.32
N LEU A 355 -16.40 -5.33 0.36
CA LEU A 355 -16.32 -5.33 1.82
C LEU A 355 -17.57 -4.73 2.47
N PHE A 356 -18.08 -3.64 1.93
CA PHE A 356 -19.16 -2.86 2.51
C PHE A 356 -20.56 -3.31 2.07
N GLU A 357 -20.67 -3.85 0.86
CA GLU A 357 -21.93 -4.38 0.34
C GLU A 357 -22.27 -5.77 0.89
N ASN A 358 -21.26 -6.62 1.10
CA ASN A 358 -21.47 -8.04 1.38
C ASN A 358 -21.03 -8.50 2.76
N TYR A 359 -20.07 -7.82 3.40
CA TYR A 359 -19.43 -8.33 4.61
C TYR A 359 -19.63 -7.42 5.82
N TYR A 360 -19.79 -6.12 5.61
CA TYR A 360 -19.75 -5.10 6.66
C TYR A 360 -20.68 -5.40 7.84
N GLU A 361 -21.97 -5.62 7.58
CA GLU A 361 -22.98 -5.85 8.63
C GLU A 361 -22.65 -7.06 9.52
N THR A 362 -22.08 -8.11 8.92
CA THR A 362 -21.67 -9.31 9.68
C THR A 362 -20.39 -9.04 10.46
N ILE A 363 -19.42 -8.34 9.87
CA ILE A 363 -18.12 -8.06 10.49
C ILE A 363 -18.29 -7.17 11.72
N ILE A 364 -19.15 -6.14 11.66
CA ILE A 364 -19.29 -5.18 12.76
C ILE A 364 -20.15 -5.67 13.92
N LYS A 365 -20.79 -6.82 13.80
CA LYS A 365 -21.73 -7.34 14.80
C LYS A 365 -21.04 -7.49 16.17
N GLY A 366 -21.59 -6.81 17.19
CA GLY A 366 -21.05 -6.81 18.55
C GLY A 366 -19.92 -5.80 18.80
N LEU A 367 -19.53 -5.01 17.79
CA LEU A 367 -18.58 -3.92 17.93
C LEU A 367 -19.30 -2.61 18.26
N ASN A 368 -18.66 -1.75 19.05
CA ASN A 368 -19.12 -0.38 19.24
C ASN A 368 -18.64 0.55 18.12
N LEU A 369 -19.22 1.74 18.02
CA LEU A 369 -18.92 2.70 16.97
C LEU A 369 -17.45 3.13 16.94
N ASP A 370 -16.80 3.27 18.10
CA ASP A 370 -15.38 3.65 18.16
C ASP A 370 -14.49 2.56 17.55
N ASN A 371 -14.75 1.29 17.86
CA ASN A 371 -14.03 0.17 17.27
C ASN A 371 -14.22 0.10 15.75
N ILE A 372 -15.44 0.34 15.28
CA ILE A 372 -15.75 0.37 13.85
C ILE A 372 -14.98 1.50 13.16
N ASN A 373 -15.00 2.70 13.74
CA ASN A 373 -14.25 3.85 13.22
C ASN A 373 -12.72 3.59 13.23
N ASP A 374 -12.22 2.90 14.24
CA ASP A 374 -10.80 2.55 14.31
C ASP A 374 -10.42 1.58 13.19
N ILE A 375 -11.14 0.47 13.04
CA ILE A 375 -10.84 -0.58 12.04
C ILE A 375 -10.90 -0.03 10.61
N PHE A 376 -11.96 0.71 10.29
CA PHE A 376 -12.22 1.12 8.90
C PHE A 376 -11.64 2.47 8.51
N CYS A 377 -11.19 3.30 9.48
CA CYS A 377 -10.67 4.62 9.17
C CYS A 377 -9.44 5.01 9.98
N ASN A 378 -9.58 5.12 11.33
CA ASN A 378 -8.57 5.78 12.14
C ASN A 378 -7.22 5.05 12.14
N ASN A 379 -7.22 3.71 12.14
CA ASN A 379 -6.00 2.92 12.20
C ASN A 379 -5.11 3.20 10.99
N LEU A 380 -5.67 3.22 9.77
CA LEU A 380 -4.91 3.55 8.58
C LEU A 380 -4.42 5.00 8.58
N LEU A 381 -5.31 5.95 8.88
CA LEU A 381 -4.92 7.36 8.91
C LEU A 381 -3.81 7.62 9.93
N ASN A 382 -3.86 6.99 11.10
CA ASN A 382 -2.82 7.11 12.13
C ASN A 382 -1.51 6.39 11.71
N LEU A 383 -1.61 5.25 11.04
CA LEU A 383 -0.47 4.50 10.53
C LEU A 383 0.32 5.30 9.50
N LEU A 384 -0.39 5.89 8.52
CA LEU A 384 0.22 6.66 7.42
C LEU A 384 0.60 8.09 7.82
N CYS A 385 0.14 8.57 8.98
CA CYS A 385 0.40 9.92 9.46
C CYS A 385 1.74 9.99 10.20
N TYR A 386 2.75 10.61 9.61
CA TYR A 386 4.09 10.75 10.19
C TYR A 386 4.74 12.08 9.82
N TRP A 387 5.85 12.41 10.50
CA TRP A 387 6.60 13.62 10.23
C TRP A 387 7.30 13.54 8.88
N GLU A 388 7.17 14.58 8.06
CA GLU A 388 8.00 14.66 6.86
C GLU A 388 9.49 14.73 7.24
N PRO A 389 10.37 14.03 6.49
CA PRO A 389 11.81 14.05 6.76
C PRO A 389 12.38 15.46 6.77
N ILE A 390 13.18 15.78 7.80
CA ILE A 390 13.81 17.11 7.95
C ILE A 390 14.70 17.44 6.74
N GLU A 391 15.34 16.44 6.17
CA GLU A 391 16.19 16.56 4.99
C GLU A 391 15.45 17.14 3.78
N ARG A 392 14.13 16.85 3.65
CA ARG A 392 13.27 17.39 2.60
C ARG A 392 13.15 18.92 2.68
N PHE A 393 13.09 19.47 3.91
CA PHE A 393 13.06 20.91 4.11
C PHE A 393 14.41 21.57 3.83
N LYS A 394 15.52 20.84 4.05
CA LYS A 394 16.87 21.32 3.77
C LYS A 394 17.17 21.39 2.28
N LYS A 395 16.67 20.43 1.48
CA LYS A 395 16.91 20.42 0.02
C LYS A 395 16.12 21.51 -0.72
N SER A 396 15.03 22.02 -0.13
CA SER A 396 14.28 23.15 -0.70
C SER A 396 15.03 24.49 -0.55
N ILE A 397 16.11 24.52 0.24
CA ILE A 397 16.98 25.68 0.39
C ILE A 397 18.13 25.53 -0.62
N LYS A 398 17.90 26.01 -1.83
CA LYS A 398 18.97 26.08 -2.82
C LYS A 398 19.97 27.12 -2.35
N MET A 399 21.19 26.66 -2.04
CA MET A 399 22.29 27.55 -1.68
C MET A 399 22.90 28.10 -2.97
N VAL A 400 23.03 29.40 -3.00
CA VAL A 400 23.59 30.15 -4.12
C VAL A 400 24.87 30.81 -3.64
N LYS A 401 25.92 30.62 -4.42
CA LYS A 401 27.24 31.18 -4.12
C LYS A 401 27.39 32.59 -4.67
N CYS A 402 27.86 33.52 -3.85
CA CYS A 402 28.19 34.89 -4.27
C CYS A 402 29.39 34.87 -5.20
N GLU A 403 29.26 35.45 -6.39
CA GLU A 403 30.30 35.48 -7.41
C GLU A 403 31.55 36.29 -6.98
N ASN A 404 31.41 37.28 -6.08
CA ASN A 404 32.54 38.09 -5.63
C ASN A 404 33.30 37.52 -4.45
N CYS A 405 32.59 37.08 -3.40
CA CYS A 405 33.22 36.68 -2.14
C CYS A 405 33.12 35.17 -1.83
N GLY A 406 32.38 34.41 -2.66
CA GLY A 406 32.22 32.97 -2.48
C GLY A 406 31.28 32.58 -1.31
N THR A 407 30.70 33.51 -0.58
CA THR A 407 29.77 33.23 0.51
C THR A 407 28.52 32.53 -0.05
N GLU A 408 28.13 31.44 0.55
CA GLU A 408 26.89 30.74 0.21
C GLU A 408 25.72 31.29 1.00
N LYS A 409 24.65 31.65 0.32
CA LYS A 409 23.37 32.09 0.88
C LYS A 409 22.21 31.29 0.30
N GLU A 410 21.10 31.25 1.04
CA GLU A 410 19.89 30.69 0.54
C GLU A 410 19.36 31.46 -0.68
N GLU A 411 18.86 30.78 -1.73
CA GLU A 411 18.33 31.44 -2.94
C GLU A 411 17.23 32.47 -2.63
N ASN A 412 16.54 32.30 -1.49
CA ASN A 412 15.48 33.19 -1.02
C ASN A 412 15.96 34.21 0.04
N ASP A 413 17.27 34.33 0.28
CA ASP A 413 17.83 35.35 1.21
C ASP A 413 17.51 36.73 0.68
N LYS A 414 16.92 37.57 1.53
CA LYS A 414 16.49 38.94 1.17
C LYS A 414 17.63 39.84 0.65
N ASP A 415 18.84 39.53 1.04
CA ASP A 415 20.03 40.27 0.63
C ASP A 415 20.69 39.71 -0.63
N LEU A 416 20.24 38.53 -1.09
CA LEU A 416 20.73 37.91 -2.31
C LEU A 416 20.01 38.54 -3.52
N PHE A 417 20.75 38.94 -4.52
CA PHE A 417 20.18 39.38 -5.77
C PHE A 417 21.04 38.93 -6.96
N SER A 418 20.40 38.75 -8.11
CA SER A 418 21.03 38.32 -9.35
C SER A 418 21.15 39.50 -10.31
N LYS A 419 22.34 39.66 -10.91
CA LYS A 419 22.59 40.58 -11.99
C LYS A 419 23.67 40.05 -12.92
N PHE A 420 23.51 40.22 -14.22
CA PHE A 420 24.41 39.70 -15.26
C PHE A 420 24.54 38.15 -15.19
N ASP A 421 23.44 37.47 -14.95
CA ASP A 421 23.37 36.01 -14.76
C ASP A 421 24.26 35.45 -13.60
N LYS A 422 24.62 36.34 -12.64
CA LYS A 422 25.46 36.05 -11.48
C LYS A 422 24.78 36.47 -10.20
N ASN A 423 25.08 35.75 -9.11
CA ASN A 423 24.48 35.99 -7.80
C ASN A 423 25.44 36.73 -6.86
N PHE A 424 24.91 37.69 -6.10
CA PHE A 424 25.66 38.52 -5.17
C PHE A 424 24.98 38.55 -3.80
N CYS A 425 25.74 38.30 -2.74
CA CYS A 425 25.23 38.30 -1.36
C CYS A 425 24.96 39.70 -0.78
N SER A 426 25.39 40.77 -1.47
CA SER A 426 25.15 42.14 -1.10
C SER A 426 25.48 43.09 -2.25
N PHE A 427 24.91 44.30 -2.20
CA PHE A 427 25.24 45.36 -3.17
C PHE A 427 26.71 45.78 -3.14
N LYS A 428 27.38 45.63 -1.98
CA LYS A 428 28.82 45.83 -1.84
C LYS A 428 29.61 44.84 -2.71
N CYS A 429 29.24 43.53 -2.67
CA CYS A 429 29.88 42.52 -3.47
C CYS A 429 29.70 42.75 -4.97
N LEU A 430 28.56 43.24 -5.41
CA LEU A 430 28.34 43.60 -6.80
C LEU A 430 29.28 44.76 -7.22
N LYS A 431 29.37 45.82 -6.40
CA LYS A 431 30.24 46.95 -6.71
C LYS A 431 31.73 46.56 -6.79
N GLU A 432 32.18 45.71 -5.89
CA GLU A 432 33.56 45.20 -5.90
C GLU A 432 33.82 44.31 -7.11
N TRP A 433 32.85 43.47 -7.48
CA TRP A 433 32.97 42.65 -8.67
C TRP A 433 33.02 43.47 -9.95
N LEU A 434 32.19 44.53 -10.09
CA LEU A 434 32.23 45.45 -11.24
C LEU A 434 33.55 46.22 -11.35
N LYS A 435 34.22 46.55 -10.24
CA LYS A 435 35.54 47.16 -10.27
C LYS A 435 36.61 46.21 -10.81
N LYS A 436 36.47 44.91 -10.56
CA LYS A 436 37.41 43.86 -11.04
C LYS A 436 37.11 43.39 -12.47
N ASN A 437 35.90 43.62 -12.94
CA ASN A 437 35.40 43.19 -14.25
C ASN A 437 34.72 44.39 -14.95
N PRO A 438 35.47 45.43 -15.35
CA PRO A 438 34.90 46.54 -16.09
C PRO A 438 34.33 46.04 -17.39
N GLN A 439 33.09 46.40 -17.70
CA GLN A 439 32.40 46.06 -18.96
C GLN A 439 32.90 46.92 -20.08
#